data_4259d43ef3bf02f47001fa4c58608dfe
#
_entry.id   4259d43ef3bf02f47001fa4c58608dfe
#
_cell.length_a   1.000
_cell.length_b   1.000
_cell.length_c   1.000
_cell.angle_alpha   90.00
_cell.angle_beta   90.00
_cell.angle_gamma   90.00
#
_symmetry.space_group_name_H-M   'P 1'
#
loop_
_entity.id
_entity.type
_entity.pdbx_description
1 polymer ?
#
loop_
_entity_poly.entity_id
_entity_poly.type
_entity_poly.pdbx_seq_one_letter_code
_entity_poly.pdbx_strand_id
1 'polypeptide(L)'
;MTVEFDQPDPSVTAADHRALMSLFPTGVAVITAIDENNAPHGMTCTSLSSVTLNPPTLLVCLNRSSGTLRAVHGGRFGVNLLHARGRRAAEVFSTAVDDRFGEVRWKHSAVTGMPWLADDAHAFAGCVVRQSTVVGDHAVVLGEVHEIVADHDIPLLYGMRGFSAWAKQR
;
A
#
# COMPACT_ATOMS: atom_id res chain seq x y z
N MET A 1 23.93 -0.92 10.80
CA MET A 1 24.15 -2.24 11.37
C MET A 1 23.20 -3.18 10.68
N THR A 2 23.69 -4.01 9.77
CA THR A 2 22.86 -5.02 9.05
C THR A 2 22.80 -6.23 9.97
N VAL A 3 21.60 -6.56 10.45
CA VAL A 3 21.39 -7.80 11.22
C VAL A 3 21.25 -8.92 10.18
N GLU A 4 22.21 -9.82 10.14
CA GLU A 4 22.10 -11.07 9.38
C GLU A 4 21.12 -11.98 10.14
N PHE A 5 19.99 -12.30 9.51
CA PHE A 5 19.06 -13.27 10.06
C PHE A 5 19.55 -14.67 9.69
N ASP A 6 19.71 -15.51 10.69
CA ASP A 6 20.02 -16.94 10.51
C ASP A 6 18.92 -17.64 9.68
N GLN A 7 19.24 -18.77 9.08
CA GLN A 7 18.30 -19.55 8.25
C GLN A 7 16.99 -19.82 9.04
N PRO A 8 15.83 -19.68 8.40
CA PRO A 8 14.56 -19.88 9.11
C PRO A 8 14.47 -21.32 9.63
N ASP A 9 14.04 -21.45 10.88
CA ASP A 9 13.67 -22.74 11.44
C ASP A 9 12.54 -23.35 10.58
N PRO A 10 12.72 -24.58 10.05
CA PRO A 10 11.74 -25.22 9.15
C PRO A 10 10.40 -25.54 9.83
N SER A 11 10.23 -25.25 11.11
CA SER A 11 9.00 -25.53 11.89
C SER A 11 7.80 -24.66 11.51
N VAL A 12 8.00 -23.45 10.89
CA VAL A 12 6.92 -22.53 10.50
C VAL A 12 6.79 -22.45 8.99
N THR A 13 5.65 -22.89 8.46
CA THR A 13 5.38 -22.86 7.02
C THR A 13 4.81 -21.50 6.58
N ALA A 14 4.89 -21.22 5.26
CA ALA A 14 4.21 -20.05 4.67
C ALA A 14 2.67 -20.09 4.87
N ALA A 15 2.09 -21.28 5.01
CA ALA A 15 0.66 -21.45 5.29
C ALA A 15 0.33 -21.04 6.73
N ASP A 16 1.18 -21.44 7.70
CA ASP A 16 1.02 -21.05 9.10
C ASP A 16 1.15 -19.54 9.28
N HIS A 17 2.15 -18.93 8.64
CA HIS A 17 2.32 -17.49 8.65
C HIS A 17 1.11 -16.76 8.05
N ARG A 18 0.58 -17.22 6.89
CA ARG A 18 -0.64 -16.64 6.30
C ARG A 18 -1.86 -16.81 7.20
N ALA A 19 -1.99 -17.96 7.89
CA ALA A 19 -3.07 -18.18 8.84
C ALA A 19 -2.97 -17.20 10.02
N LEU A 20 -1.79 -17.03 10.60
CA LEU A 20 -1.53 -16.03 11.65
C LEU A 20 -1.89 -14.63 11.19
N MET A 21 -1.36 -14.19 10.04
CA MET A 21 -1.59 -12.83 9.56
C MET A 21 -3.05 -12.57 9.16
N SER A 22 -3.83 -13.59 8.82
CA SER A 22 -5.26 -13.43 8.59
C SER A 22 -6.04 -13.00 9.84
N LEU A 23 -5.51 -13.26 11.03
CA LEU A 23 -6.10 -12.87 12.32
C LEU A 23 -5.78 -11.42 12.70
N PHE A 24 -4.89 -10.75 11.97
CA PHE A 24 -4.48 -9.38 12.22
C PHE A 24 -5.21 -8.43 11.27
N PRO A 25 -6.32 -7.79 11.70
CA PRO A 25 -7.06 -6.88 10.83
C PRO A 25 -6.27 -5.59 10.61
N THR A 26 -6.28 -5.13 9.37
CA THR A 26 -5.61 -3.89 8.96
C THR A 26 -6.54 -2.98 8.19
N GLY A 27 -6.16 -1.72 8.04
CA GLY A 27 -6.68 -0.87 6.99
C GLY A 27 -6.26 -1.40 5.62
N VAL A 28 -6.94 -0.97 4.57
CA VAL A 28 -6.64 -1.31 3.18
C VAL A 28 -6.16 -0.07 2.45
N ALA A 29 -5.01 -0.16 1.80
CA ALA A 29 -4.47 0.89 0.95
C ALA A 29 -4.25 0.39 -0.48
N VAL A 30 -4.26 1.31 -1.44
CA VAL A 30 -3.68 1.11 -2.77
C VAL A 30 -2.42 1.95 -2.85
N ILE A 31 -1.28 1.29 -3.06
CA ILE A 31 -0.01 1.97 -3.34
C ILE A 31 0.06 2.24 -4.83
N THR A 32 0.35 3.49 -5.20
CA THR A 32 0.38 3.93 -6.60
C THR A 32 1.71 4.61 -6.92
N ALA A 33 2.16 4.49 -8.17
CA ALA A 33 3.35 5.19 -8.66
C ALA A 33 3.22 5.42 -10.17
N ILE A 34 4.05 6.31 -10.70
CA ILE A 34 4.19 6.56 -12.14
C ILE A 34 5.58 6.07 -12.56
N ASP A 35 5.66 5.33 -13.63
CA ASP A 35 6.94 4.88 -14.19
C ASP A 35 7.57 5.95 -15.14
N GLU A 36 8.74 5.63 -15.69
CA GLU A 36 9.51 6.49 -16.60
C GLU A 36 8.77 6.81 -17.91
N ASN A 37 7.78 6.00 -18.29
CA ASN A 37 6.94 6.19 -19.47
C ASN A 37 5.63 6.94 -19.16
N ASN A 38 5.50 7.51 -17.96
CA ASN A 38 4.27 8.12 -17.44
C ASN A 38 3.08 7.14 -17.30
N ALA A 39 3.33 5.84 -17.28
CA ALA A 39 2.29 4.85 -17.05
C ALA A 39 2.02 4.69 -15.54
N PRO A 40 0.74 4.67 -15.11
CA PRO A 40 0.39 4.47 -13.72
C PRO A 40 0.48 2.99 -13.34
N HIS A 41 1.03 2.73 -12.18
CA HIS A 41 1.11 1.41 -11.54
C HIS A 41 0.47 1.45 -10.16
N GLY A 42 -0.16 0.35 -9.77
CA GLY A 42 -0.78 0.27 -8.44
C GLY A 42 -0.98 -1.16 -7.98
N MET A 43 -1.01 -1.35 -6.65
CA MET A 43 -1.37 -2.61 -6.02
C MET A 43 -2.01 -2.39 -4.67
N THR A 44 -2.93 -3.26 -4.31
CA THR A 44 -3.53 -3.30 -2.96
C THR A 44 -2.49 -3.76 -1.95
N CYS A 45 -2.43 -3.05 -0.82
CA CYS A 45 -1.46 -3.27 0.23
C CYS A 45 -2.13 -3.19 1.60
N THR A 46 -1.79 -4.13 2.48
CA THR A 46 -2.18 -4.16 3.90
C THR A 46 -0.96 -4.05 4.82
N SER A 47 0.25 -4.03 4.28
CA SER A 47 1.52 -3.94 5.00
C SER A 47 1.99 -2.48 5.21
N LEU A 48 1.06 -1.57 5.46
CA LEU A 48 1.33 -0.17 5.75
C LEU A 48 1.56 0.05 7.25
N SER A 49 2.60 0.79 7.59
CA SER A 49 2.86 1.22 8.97
C SER A 49 3.37 2.65 9.05
N SER A 50 3.00 3.36 10.11
CA SER A 50 3.67 4.60 10.53
C SER A 50 5.01 4.27 11.17
N VAL A 51 6.07 4.98 10.80
CA VAL A 51 7.44 4.73 11.30
C VAL A 51 7.88 5.82 12.28
N THR A 52 7.81 7.08 11.86
CA THR A 52 8.23 8.24 12.67
C THR A 52 7.44 9.48 12.26
N LEU A 53 7.36 10.43 13.18
CA LEU A 53 6.71 11.73 12.96
C LEU A 53 7.70 12.83 12.53
N ASN A 54 9.01 12.63 12.73
CA ASN A 54 10.02 13.62 12.38
C ASN A 54 11.27 12.97 11.76
N PRO A 55 11.42 13.02 10.43
CA PRO A 55 10.40 13.44 9.44
C PRO A 55 9.23 12.45 9.36
N PRO A 56 8.01 12.89 8.96
CA PRO A 56 6.87 12.01 8.86
C PRO A 56 7.12 10.92 7.82
N THR A 57 7.16 9.67 8.26
CA THR A 57 7.60 8.54 7.42
C THR A 57 6.65 7.36 7.55
N LEU A 58 6.30 6.79 6.42
CA LEU A 58 5.52 5.55 6.29
C LEU A 58 6.41 4.41 5.77
N LEU A 59 6.03 3.18 6.12
CA LEU A 59 6.60 1.94 5.60
C LEU A 59 5.54 1.18 4.80
N VAL A 60 5.94 0.63 3.65
CA VAL A 60 5.14 -0.33 2.88
C VAL A 60 6.02 -1.50 2.44
N CYS A 61 5.44 -2.71 2.38
CA CYS A 61 6.13 -3.88 1.81
C CYS A 61 5.49 -4.21 0.46
N LEU A 62 6.31 -4.23 -0.59
CA LEU A 62 5.88 -4.45 -1.97
C LEU A 62 6.56 -5.69 -2.55
N ASN A 63 5.79 -6.52 -3.28
CA ASN A 63 6.34 -7.69 -3.95
C ASN A 63 7.38 -7.28 -5.00
N ARG A 64 8.54 -7.94 -5.01
CA ARG A 64 9.67 -7.63 -5.90
C ARG A 64 9.35 -7.79 -7.38
N SER A 65 8.46 -8.69 -7.74
CA SER A 65 8.06 -8.91 -9.13
C SER A 65 7.02 -7.91 -9.64
N SER A 66 6.46 -7.04 -8.75
CA SER A 66 5.40 -6.11 -9.13
C SER A 66 5.90 -4.94 -10.00
N GLY A 67 5.09 -4.55 -10.99
CA GLY A 67 5.30 -3.31 -11.75
C GLY A 67 5.26 -2.08 -10.84
N THR A 68 4.46 -2.13 -9.78
CA THR A 68 4.34 -1.05 -8.79
C THR A 68 5.67 -0.78 -8.09
N LEU A 69 6.39 -1.82 -7.62
CA LEU A 69 7.71 -1.60 -6.99
C LEU A 69 8.71 -1.00 -7.99
N ARG A 70 8.71 -1.46 -9.25
CA ARG A 70 9.59 -0.87 -10.28
C ARG A 70 9.32 0.61 -10.46
N ALA A 71 8.04 1.02 -10.54
CA ALA A 71 7.66 2.43 -10.65
C ALA A 71 8.02 3.23 -9.37
N VAL A 72 7.86 2.65 -8.17
CA VAL A 72 8.25 3.26 -6.88
C VAL A 72 9.75 3.57 -6.83
N HIS A 73 10.60 2.79 -7.50
CA HIS A 73 12.03 3.08 -7.62
C HIS A 73 12.33 4.37 -8.41
N GLY A 74 11.35 4.96 -9.12
CA GLY A 74 11.40 6.32 -9.65
C GLY A 74 11.45 7.41 -8.58
N GLY A 75 11.36 7.06 -7.30
CA GLY A 75 11.60 7.93 -6.15
C GLY A 75 10.35 8.48 -5.47
N ARG A 76 9.14 8.19 -5.97
CA ARG A 76 7.88 8.67 -5.39
C ARG A 76 6.80 7.60 -5.44
N PHE A 77 5.86 7.66 -4.48
CA PHE A 77 4.66 6.84 -4.51
C PHE A 77 3.51 7.52 -3.76
N GLY A 78 2.28 7.12 -4.10
CA GLY A 78 1.05 7.50 -3.42
C GLY A 78 0.55 6.36 -2.52
N VAL A 79 0.00 6.72 -1.37
CA VAL A 79 -0.73 5.83 -0.48
C VAL A 79 -2.17 6.28 -0.45
N ASN A 80 -3.07 5.50 -1.03
CA ASN A 80 -4.51 5.76 -1.04
C ASN A 80 -5.17 4.91 0.04
N LEU A 81 -5.58 5.51 1.16
CA LEU A 81 -6.30 4.83 2.24
C LEU A 81 -7.76 4.70 1.84
N LEU A 82 -8.22 3.47 1.58
CA LEU A 82 -9.55 3.25 1.04
C LEU A 82 -10.64 3.38 2.10
N HIS A 83 -11.75 4.03 1.73
CA HIS A 83 -12.99 3.98 2.51
C HIS A 83 -13.81 2.71 2.19
N ALA A 84 -14.80 2.39 3.02
CA ALA A 84 -15.59 1.15 2.94
C ALA A 84 -16.25 0.94 1.55
N ARG A 85 -16.62 2.02 0.85
CA ARG A 85 -17.19 1.96 -0.51
C ARG A 85 -16.11 1.70 -1.58
N GLY A 86 -14.83 1.91 -1.29
CA GLY A 86 -13.68 1.66 -2.17
C GLY A 86 -13.27 0.19 -2.27
N ARG A 87 -14.10 -0.74 -1.77
CA ARG A 87 -13.83 -2.19 -1.85
C ARG A 87 -13.55 -2.67 -3.27
N ARG A 88 -14.29 -2.17 -4.28
CA ARG A 88 -14.05 -2.53 -5.68
C ARG A 88 -12.62 -2.16 -6.12
N ALA A 89 -12.14 -0.98 -5.77
CA ALA A 89 -10.77 -0.58 -6.07
C ALA A 89 -9.76 -1.53 -5.40
N ALA A 90 -9.97 -1.91 -4.13
CA ALA A 90 -9.12 -2.91 -3.47
C ALA A 90 -9.08 -4.24 -4.23
N GLU A 91 -10.21 -4.72 -4.72
CA GLU A 91 -10.32 -5.97 -5.47
C GLU A 91 -9.59 -5.85 -6.83
N VAL A 92 -9.81 -4.76 -7.58
CA VAL A 92 -9.15 -4.50 -8.87
C VAL A 92 -7.63 -4.48 -8.73
N PHE A 93 -7.10 -3.75 -7.75
CA PHE A 93 -5.66 -3.62 -7.54
C PHE A 93 -5.02 -4.84 -6.87
N SER A 94 -5.80 -5.82 -6.39
CA SER A 94 -5.31 -7.09 -5.85
C SER A 94 -5.20 -8.20 -6.90
N THR A 95 -5.75 -8.01 -8.10
CA THR A 95 -5.80 -9.01 -9.18
C THR A 95 -4.83 -8.69 -10.30
N ALA A 96 -4.57 -9.68 -11.17
CA ALA A 96 -3.73 -9.53 -12.36
C ALA A 96 -4.55 -9.02 -13.56
N VAL A 97 -5.21 -7.87 -13.43
CA VAL A 97 -5.90 -7.19 -14.54
C VAL A 97 -4.93 -6.26 -15.24
N ASP A 98 -4.93 -6.26 -16.58
CA ASP A 98 -3.96 -5.50 -17.38
C ASP A 98 -4.15 -3.98 -17.25
N ASP A 99 -5.38 -3.49 -17.31
CA ASP A 99 -5.70 -2.05 -17.16
C ASP A 99 -6.50 -1.78 -15.89
N ARG A 100 -5.83 -1.81 -14.73
CA ARG A 100 -6.45 -1.51 -13.43
C ARG A 100 -6.92 -0.06 -13.32
N PHE A 101 -6.21 0.86 -13.95
CA PHE A 101 -6.51 2.29 -13.89
C PHE A 101 -7.66 2.71 -14.80
N GLY A 102 -7.98 1.92 -15.82
CA GLY A 102 -9.22 2.08 -16.61
C GLY A 102 -10.49 1.70 -15.85
N GLU A 103 -10.37 0.89 -14.78
CA GLU A 103 -11.50 0.43 -13.96
C GLU A 103 -11.87 1.40 -12.81
N VAL A 104 -11.06 2.43 -12.55
CA VAL A 104 -11.23 3.39 -11.44
C VAL A 104 -11.05 4.82 -11.91
N ARG A 105 -11.64 5.75 -11.16
CA ARG A 105 -11.35 7.18 -11.36
C ARG A 105 -10.12 7.58 -10.55
N TRP A 106 -9.19 8.22 -11.21
CA TRP A 106 -7.99 8.73 -10.57
C TRP A 106 -7.53 10.04 -11.18
N LYS A 107 -6.70 10.76 -10.46
CA LYS A 107 -6.05 11.98 -10.93
C LYS A 107 -4.64 12.09 -10.37
N HIS A 108 -3.82 12.93 -10.95
CA HIS A 108 -2.52 13.27 -10.36
C HIS A 108 -2.74 14.09 -9.09
N SER A 109 -2.01 13.77 -8.04
CA SER A 109 -1.97 14.58 -6.83
C SER A 109 -1.22 15.90 -7.08
N ALA A 110 -1.52 16.93 -6.29
CA ALA A 110 -1.08 18.29 -6.58
C ALA A 110 0.42 18.53 -6.35
N VAL A 111 1.03 17.83 -5.37
CA VAL A 111 2.41 18.06 -4.97
C VAL A 111 3.35 16.98 -5.49
N THR A 112 3.01 15.71 -5.28
CA THR A 112 3.88 14.59 -5.67
C THR A 112 3.63 14.09 -7.08
N GLY A 113 2.47 14.42 -7.68
CA GLY A 113 2.06 13.96 -9.01
C GLY A 113 1.63 12.48 -9.05
N MET A 114 1.58 11.79 -7.91
CA MET A 114 1.23 10.38 -7.87
C MET A 114 -0.27 10.14 -8.07
N PRO A 115 -0.67 8.97 -8.62
CA PRO A 115 -2.07 8.66 -8.84
C PRO A 115 -2.86 8.64 -7.54
N TRP A 116 -3.89 9.49 -7.46
CA TRP A 116 -4.82 9.58 -6.35
C TRP A 116 -6.20 9.08 -6.76
N LEU A 117 -6.70 8.05 -6.07
CA LEU A 117 -8.01 7.43 -6.24
C LEU A 117 -9.06 8.21 -5.40
N ALA A 118 -9.36 9.44 -5.82
CA ALA A 118 -10.13 10.38 -4.99
C ALA A 118 -11.57 9.92 -4.69
N ASP A 119 -12.15 9.07 -5.55
CA ASP A 119 -13.50 8.54 -5.36
C ASP A 119 -13.54 7.30 -4.45
N ASP A 120 -12.39 6.64 -4.23
CA ASP A 120 -12.29 5.37 -3.48
C ASP A 120 -11.50 5.51 -2.17
N ALA A 121 -10.67 6.56 -2.04
CA ALA A 121 -9.84 6.81 -0.87
C ALA A 121 -10.37 7.97 -0.03
N HIS A 122 -10.46 7.76 1.29
CA HIS A 122 -10.78 8.83 2.25
C HIS A 122 -9.54 9.63 2.71
N ALA A 123 -8.35 9.10 2.43
CA ALA A 123 -7.12 9.83 2.64
C ALA A 123 -6.06 9.42 1.63
N PHE A 124 -5.19 10.36 1.29
CA PHE A 124 -4.07 10.19 0.39
C PHE A 124 -2.80 10.76 1.04
N ALA A 125 -1.70 10.03 0.92
CA ALA A 125 -0.37 10.52 1.24
C ALA A 125 0.56 10.37 0.04
N GLY A 126 1.14 11.48 -0.43
CA GLY A 126 2.20 11.48 -1.43
C GLY A 126 3.57 11.40 -0.75
N CYS A 127 4.36 10.41 -1.12
CA CYS A 127 5.61 10.07 -0.45
C CYS A 127 6.81 10.17 -1.40
N VAL A 128 7.96 10.57 -0.84
CA VAL A 128 9.28 10.48 -1.48
C VAL A 128 10.04 9.30 -0.85
N VAL A 129 10.53 8.39 -1.69
CA VAL A 129 11.30 7.22 -1.24
C VAL A 129 12.60 7.66 -0.57
N ARG A 130 12.85 7.18 0.64
CA ARG A 130 14.11 7.42 1.37
C ARG A 130 14.98 6.19 1.46
N GLN A 131 14.36 5.02 1.52
CA GLN A 131 15.07 3.75 1.59
C GLN A 131 14.22 2.64 0.99
N SER A 132 14.88 1.67 0.35
CA SER A 132 14.27 0.41 -0.08
C SER A 132 15.23 -0.72 0.24
N THR A 133 14.76 -1.71 0.98
CA THR A 133 15.56 -2.87 1.42
C THR A 133 14.85 -4.16 1.04
N VAL A 134 15.56 -5.05 0.35
CA VAL A 134 15.02 -6.35 -0.05
C VAL A 134 15.00 -7.30 1.14
N VAL A 135 13.85 -7.94 1.36
CA VAL A 135 13.64 -8.99 2.35
C VAL A 135 12.87 -10.13 1.68
N GLY A 136 13.55 -11.23 1.38
CA GLY A 136 12.94 -12.36 0.67
C GLY A 136 12.35 -11.97 -0.69
N ASP A 137 11.07 -12.21 -0.89
CA ASP A 137 10.31 -11.90 -2.10
C ASP A 137 9.67 -10.51 -2.10
N HIS A 138 9.92 -9.69 -1.06
CA HIS A 138 9.43 -8.33 -0.91
C HIS A 138 10.56 -7.32 -0.79
N ALA A 139 10.22 -6.05 -0.98
CA ALA A 139 11.02 -4.90 -0.58
C ALA A 139 10.26 -4.10 0.48
N VAL A 140 10.94 -3.77 1.56
CA VAL A 140 10.49 -2.79 2.56
C VAL A 140 10.89 -1.41 2.08
N VAL A 141 9.91 -0.56 1.81
CA VAL A 141 10.12 0.81 1.31
C VAL A 141 9.73 1.80 2.39
N LEU A 142 10.65 2.70 2.72
CA LEU A 142 10.41 3.84 3.59
C LEU A 142 10.17 5.08 2.73
N GLY A 143 9.02 5.72 2.93
CA GLY A 143 8.62 6.94 2.23
C GLY A 143 8.37 8.08 3.19
N GLU A 144 9.08 9.20 3.01
CA GLU A 144 8.80 10.44 3.71
C GLU A 144 7.58 11.10 3.10
N VAL A 145 6.62 11.49 3.94
CA VAL A 145 5.35 12.08 3.52
C VAL A 145 5.54 13.56 3.19
N HIS A 146 5.24 13.94 1.95
CA HIS A 146 5.33 15.32 1.45
C HIS A 146 3.97 15.93 1.10
N GLU A 147 2.92 15.11 1.03
CA GLU A 147 1.57 15.55 0.71
C GLU A 147 0.56 14.73 1.50
N ILE A 148 -0.46 15.39 2.04
CA ILE A 148 -1.59 14.73 2.70
C ILE A 148 -2.88 15.39 2.22
N VAL A 149 -3.83 14.56 1.80
CA VAL A 149 -5.24 14.93 1.64
C VAL A 149 -6.04 13.95 2.48
N ALA A 150 -6.92 14.46 3.34
CA ALA A 150 -7.72 13.61 4.21
C ALA A 150 -9.14 14.13 4.30
N ASP A 151 -10.09 13.20 4.25
CA ASP A 151 -11.51 13.40 4.52
C ASP A 151 -11.97 12.39 5.58
N HIS A 152 -13.09 12.66 6.24
CA HIS A 152 -13.62 11.79 7.28
C HIS A 152 -14.64 10.82 6.71
N ASP A 153 -14.22 9.59 6.43
CA ASP A 153 -15.11 8.51 6.01
C ASP A 153 -14.79 7.21 6.79
N ILE A 154 -15.62 6.19 6.61
CA ILE A 154 -15.47 4.90 7.27
C ILE A 154 -14.35 4.11 6.55
N PRO A 155 -13.24 3.75 7.23
CA PRO A 155 -12.16 2.99 6.61
C PRO A 155 -12.60 1.59 6.16
N LEU A 156 -12.05 1.15 5.03
CA LEU A 156 -12.09 -0.24 4.61
C LEU A 156 -11.08 -1.04 5.42
N LEU A 157 -11.51 -2.17 5.97
CA LEU A 157 -10.68 -3.10 6.72
C LEU A 157 -10.53 -4.43 5.97
N TYR A 158 -9.43 -5.11 6.21
CA TYR A 158 -9.21 -6.49 5.79
C TYR A 158 -8.71 -7.33 6.96
N GLY A 159 -9.36 -8.45 7.19
CA GLY A 159 -9.00 -9.44 8.20
C GLY A 159 -9.87 -10.68 8.06
N MET A 160 -9.49 -11.80 8.66
CA MET A 160 -10.22 -13.09 8.55
C MET A 160 -10.47 -13.48 7.08
N ARG A 161 -9.56 -13.10 6.18
CA ARG A 161 -9.64 -13.31 4.72
C ARG A 161 -10.85 -12.64 4.05
N GLY A 162 -11.35 -11.56 4.62
CA GLY A 162 -12.49 -10.81 4.10
C GLY A 162 -12.39 -9.31 4.32
N PHE A 163 -13.11 -8.55 3.49
CA PHE A 163 -13.27 -7.12 3.70
C PHE A 163 -14.37 -6.82 4.71
N SER A 164 -14.17 -5.78 5.50
CA SER A 164 -15.12 -5.26 6.47
C SER A 164 -15.03 -3.74 6.50
N ALA A 165 -15.85 -3.11 7.33
CA ALA A 165 -15.81 -1.68 7.57
C ALA A 165 -15.68 -1.41 9.07
N TRP A 166 -15.08 -0.26 9.42
CA TRP A 166 -15.02 0.16 10.81
C TRP A 166 -16.43 0.46 11.31
N ALA A 167 -16.89 -0.26 12.34
CA ALA A 167 -18.18 0.02 12.95
C ALA A 167 -18.09 1.31 13.77
N LYS A 168 -18.94 2.32 13.47
CA LYS A 168 -19.08 3.47 14.36
C LYS A 168 -19.68 2.97 15.68
N GLN A 169 -18.98 3.18 16.78
CA GLN A 169 -19.58 3.01 18.10
C GLN A 169 -20.71 4.05 18.24
N ARG A 170 -21.89 3.60 18.64
CA ARG A 170 -23.04 4.46 18.96
C ARG A 170 -22.83 5.10 20.31
#